data_1c0ca8cc00fb058da7a94f56c997707b
#
_entry.id   1c0ca8cc00fb058da7a94f56c997707b
#
_cell.length_a   1.000
_cell.length_b   1.000
_cell.length_c   1.000
_cell.angle_alpha   90.00
_cell.angle_beta   90.00
_cell.angle_gamma   90.00
#
_symmetry.space_group_name_H-M   'P 1'
#
loop_
_entity.id
_entity.type
_entity.pdbx_description
1 polymer ?
#
loop_
_entity_poly.entity_id
_entity_poly.type
_entity_poly.pdbx_seq_one_letter_code
_entity_poly.pdbx_strand_id
1 'polypeptide(L)'
;MNFENLEVWKRSARLSADIYKLTVNLTDYGFRNQLTRSGLSVPSNIAEGMTRESKKERLRFLDISRSSLAEARTQIYIGIDINYINKSIGTQWINETIELSKMLTALKVKIKFDS
;
A
#
# COMPACT_ATOMS: atom_id res chain seq x y z
N MET A 1 14.39 12.61 -8.39
CA MET A 1 13.56 12.73 -7.18
C MET A 1 13.88 11.58 -6.23
N ASN A 2 14.01 11.91 -4.98
CA ASN A 2 14.28 10.92 -3.94
C ASN A 2 12.95 10.42 -3.37
N PHE A 3 12.55 9.18 -3.70
CA PHE A 3 11.24 8.66 -3.28
C PHE A 3 11.11 8.59 -1.74
N GLU A 4 12.22 8.46 -1.02
CA GLU A 4 12.22 8.38 0.44
C GLU A 4 11.68 9.66 1.09
N ASN A 5 11.63 10.76 0.36
CA ASN A 5 11.06 12.03 0.85
C ASN A 5 9.55 12.13 0.63
N LEU A 6 8.96 11.22 -0.13
CA LEU A 6 7.52 11.23 -0.38
C LEU A 6 6.76 10.70 0.83
N GLU A 7 5.80 11.48 1.31
CA GLU A 7 4.95 11.05 2.43
C GLU A 7 4.20 9.77 2.12
N VAL A 8 3.71 9.62 0.89
CA VAL A 8 2.98 8.40 0.50
C VAL A 8 3.87 7.16 0.58
N TRP A 9 5.16 7.30 0.25
CA TRP A 9 6.10 6.18 0.39
C TRP A 9 6.35 5.86 1.85
N LYS A 10 6.64 6.88 2.67
CA LYS A 10 6.91 6.69 4.11
C LYS A 10 5.73 6.02 4.81
N ARG A 11 4.52 6.52 4.56
CA ARG A 11 3.31 6.00 5.21
C ARG A 11 2.96 4.60 4.74
N SER A 12 3.10 4.31 3.44
CA SER A 12 2.84 2.96 2.94
C SER A 12 3.88 1.95 3.44
N ALA A 13 5.14 2.36 3.57
CA ALA A 13 6.18 1.52 4.16
C ALA A 13 5.87 1.22 5.63
N ARG A 14 5.39 2.22 6.38
CA ARG A 14 4.99 2.04 7.78
C ARG A 14 3.81 1.07 7.89
N LEU A 15 2.80 1.24 7.05
CA LEU A 15 1.65 0.34 7.04
C LEU A 15 2.09 -1.10 6.76
N SER A 16 2.96 -1.30 5.77
CA SER A 16 3.50 -2.61 5.44
C SER A 16 4.22 -3.24 6.64
N ALA A 17 5.07 -2.48 7.31
CA ALA A 17 5.79 -2.95 8.50
C ALA A 17 4.83 -3.33 9.63
N ASP A 18 3.80 -2.52 9.87
CA ASP A 18 2.81 -2.80 10.90
C ASP A 18 2.01 -4.06 10.60
N ILE A 19 1.64 -4.27 9.33
CA ILE A 19 0.95 -5.49 8.90
C ILE A 19 1.81 -6.72 9.18
N TYR A 20 3.11 -6.67 8.83
CA TYR A 20 4.03 -7.79 9.12
C TYR A 20 4.09 -8.08 10.62
N LYS A 21 4.29 -7.04 11.43
CA LYS A 21 4.44 -7.20 12.89
C LYS A 21 3.19 -7.80 13.53
N LEU A 22 2.01 -7.32 13.13
CA LEU A 22 0.76 -7.72 13.79
C LEU A 22 0.19 -9.03 13.26
N THR A 23 0.71 -9.55 12.15
CA THR A 23 0.28 -10.83 11.60
C THR A 23 1.32 -11.94 11.75
N VAL A 24 2.44 -11.66 12.43
CA VAL A 24 3.56 -12.61 12.53
C VAL A 24 3.15 -13.94 13.16
N ASN A 25 2.17 -13.94 14.06
CA ASN A 25 1.72 -15.14 14.77
C ASN A 25 0.54 -15.85 14.09
N LEU A 26 0.04 -15.35 12.96
CA LEU A 26 -1.02 -16.03 12.23
C LEU A 26 -0.49 -17.32 11.62
N THR A 27 -1.21 -18.41 11.89
CA THR A 27 -0.83 -19.73 11.37
C THR A 27 -1.49 -20.06 10.04
N ASP A 28 -2.49 -19.30 9.64
CA ASP A 28 -3.02 -19.36 8.28
C ASP A 28 -2.03 -18.63 7.36
N TYR A 29 -1.03 -19.37 6.91
CA TYR A 29 0.08 -18.81 6.13
C TYR A 29 -0.38 -18.28 4.76
N GLY A 30 -1.41 -18.90 4.18
CA GLY A 30 -1.96 -18.40 2.91
C GLY A 30 -2.50 -17.00 3.03
N PHE A 31 -3.35 -16.75 4.02
CA PHE A 31 -3.89 -15.43 4.29
C PHE A 31 -2.79 -14.44 4.65
N ARG A 32 -1.93 -14.81 5.59
CA ARG A 32 -0.83 -13.96 6.05
C ARG A 32 0.06 -13.53 4.88
N ASN A 33 0.44 -14.48 4.03
CA ASN A 33 1.35 -14.21 2.92
C ASN A 33 0.72 -13.29 1.87
N GLN A 34 -0.56 -13.46 1.58
CA GLN A 34 -1.25 -12.56 0.64
C GLN A 34 -1.34 -11.15 1.17
N LEU A 35 -1.70 -10.98 2.45
CA LEU A 35 -1.83 -9.65 3.05
C LEU A 35 -0.48 -8.94 3.15
N THR A 36 0.55 -9.64 3.63
CA THR A 36 1.89 -9.04 3.74
C THR A 36 2.46 -8.70 2.38
N ARG A 37 2.20 -9.53 1.36
CA ARG A 37 2.66 -9.27 -0.01
C ARG A 37 1.96 -8.06 -0.62
N SER A 38 0.64 -7.96 -0.49
CA SER A 38 -0.07 -6.80 -1.04
C SER A 38 0.33 -5.51 -0.34
N GLY A 39 0.51 -5.54 0.98
CA GLY A 39 1.00 -4.38 1.73
C GLY A 39 2.39 -3.95 1.29
N LEU A 40 3.32 -4.90 1.14
CA LEU A 40 4.70 -4.63 0.72
C LEU A 40 4.75 -4.09 -0.72
N SER A 41 3.85 -4.54 -1.57
CA SER A 41 3.80 -4.12 -2.97
C SER A 41 3.54 -2.62 -3.12
N VAL A 42 2.85 -1.99 -2.16
CA VAL A 42 2.53 -0.56 -2.25
C VAL A 42 3.78 0.30 -2.24
N PRO A 43 4.61 0.31 -1.20
CA PRO A 43 5.83 1.14 -1.21
C PRO A 43 6.84 0.68 -2.26
N SER A 44 6.91 -0.63 -2.55
CA SER A 44 7.84 -1.15 -3.54
C SER A 44 7.55 -0.59 -4.93
N ASN A 45 6.28 -0.51 -5.33
CA ASN A 45 5.91 0.02 -6.64
C ASN A 45 5.99 1.54 -6.70
N ILE A 46 5.77 2.25 -5.59
CA ILE A 46 6.03 3.69 -5.53
C ILE A 46 7.51 3.95 -5.82
N ALA A 47 8.40 3.24 -5.12
CA ALA A 47 9.83 3.39 -5.30
C ALA A 47 10.24 3.08 -6.74
N GLU A 48 9.76 1.96 -7.28
CA GLU A 48 10.06 1.55 -8.64
C GLU A 48 9.61 2.60 -9.64
N GLY A 49 8.39 3.12 -9.48
CA GLY A 49 7.86 4.16 -10.38
C GLY A 49 8.67 5.44 -10.34
N MET A 50 9.12 5.85 -9.15
CA MET A 50 9.87 7.10 -9.01
C MET A 50 11.28 7.01 -9.56
N THR A 51 11.81 5.81 -9.83
CA THR A 51 13.10 5.63 -10.48
C THR A 51 13.00 5.57 -12.00
N ARG A 52 11.80 5.51 -12.56
CA ARG A 52 11.60 5.46 -14.02
C ARG A 52 11.72 6.85 -14.63
N GLU A 53 12.25 6.93 -15.84
CA GLU A 53 12.39 8.21 -16.55
C GLU A 53 11.10 8.59 -17.27
N SER A 54 10.39 7.62 -17.83
CA SER A 54 9.19 7.85 -18.62
C SER A 54 7.98 8.11 -17.73
N LYS A 55 7.22 9.15 -18.01
CA LYS A 55 5.95 9.44 -17.33
C LYS A 55 4.99 8.27 -17.40
N LYS A 56 4.89 7.65 -18.57
CA LYS A 56 4.02 6.50 -18.79
C LYS A 56 4.35 5.38 -17.82
N GLU A 57 5.63 5.06 -17.63
CA GLU A 57 6.07 4.01 -16.73
C GLU A 57 5.86 4.41 -15.26
N ARG A 58 6.12 5.67 -14.91
CA ARG A 58 5.84 6.17 -13.56
C ARG A 58 4.37 5.98 -13.20
N LEU A 59 3.48 6.39 -14.10
CA LEU A 59 2.04 6.27 -13.87
C LEU A 59 1.61 4.81 -13.75
N ARG A 60 2.20 3.93 -14.56
CA ARG A 60 1.90 2.49 -14.51
C ARG A 60 2.23 1.90 -13.15
N PHE A 61 3.42 2.19 -12.60
CA PHE A 61 3.81 1.67 -11.29
C PHE A 61 2.94 2.23 -10.16
N LEU A 62 2.54 3.49 -10.24
CA LEU A 62 1.62 4.06 -9.26
C LEU A 62 0.24 3.42 -9.34
N ASP A 63 -0.22 3.04 -10.53
CA ASP A 63 -1.47 2.29 -10.68
C ASP A 63 -1.37 0.90 -10.05
N ILE A 64 -0.23 0.23 -10.16
CA ILE A 64 0.01 -1.06 -9.49
C ILE A 64 -0.06 -0.87 -7.98
N SER A 65 0.55 0.19 -7.43
CA SER A 65 0.45 0.51 -6.00
C SER A 65 -1.00 0.72 -5.56
N ARG A 66 -1.80 1.43 -6.34
CA ARG A 66 -3.21 1.65 -6.02
C ARG A 66 -4.00 0.35 -6.02
N SER A 67 -3.74 -0.52 -6.99
CA SER A 67 -4.37 -1.85 -7.05
C SER A 67 -3.98 -2.69 -5.83
N SER A 68 -2.72 -2.63 -5.43
CA SER A 68 -2.23 -3.33 -4.24
C SER A 68 -2.91 -2.82 -2.97
N LEU A 69 -3.18 -1.51 -2.88
CA LEU A 69 -3.94 -0.94 -1.75
C LEU A 69 -5.36 -1.50 -1.70
N ALA A 70 -6.02 -1.62 -2.84
CA ALA A 70 -7.37 -2.19 -2.90
C ALA A 70 -7.37 -3.66 -2.48
N GLU A 71 -6.36 -4.42 -2.89
CA GLU A 71 -6.17 -5.80 -2.46
C GLU A 71 -5.98 -5.90 -0.95
N ALA A 72 -5.04 -5.10 -0.41
CA ALA A 72 -4.76 -5.09 1.03
C ALA A 72 -6.01 -4.70 1.82
N ARG A 73 -6.74 -3.68 1.38
CA ARG A 73 -7.98 -3.25 2.05
C ARG A 73 -9.00 -4.38 2.09
N THR A 74 -9.20 -5.06 0.97
CA THR A 74 -10.12 -6.21 0.90
C THR A 74 -9.71 -7.29 1.89
N GLN A 75 -8.43 -7.63 1.94
CA GLN A 75 -7.90 -8.66 2.83
C GLN A 75 -8.03 -8.25 4.30
N ILE A 76 -7.86 -6.96 4.61
CA ILE A 76 -8.05 -6.45 5.97
C ILE A 76 -9.51 -6.58 6.40
N TYR A 77 -10.48 -6.22 5.53
CA TYR A 77 -11.89 -6.43 5.82
C TYR A 77 -12.20 -7.90 6.12
N ILE A 78 -11.66 -8.80 5.31
CA ILE A 78 -11.84 -10.24 5.53
C ILE A 78 -11.19 -10.66 6.84
N GLY A 79 -9.99 -10.18 7.12
CA GLY A 79 -9.26 -10.49 8.34
C GLY A 79 -10.00 -10.06 9.60
N ILE A 80 -10.66 -8.91 9.56
CA ILE A 80 -11.52 -8.45 10.67
C ILE A 80 -12.70 -9.40 10.83
N ASP A 81 -13.35 -9.73 9.73
CA ASP A 81 -14.55 -10.56 9.72
C ASP A 81 -14.32 -11.96 10.29
N ILE A 82 -13.16 -12.54 10.01
CA ILE A 82 -12.79 -13.88 10.50
C ILE A 82 -11.97 -13.84 11.80
N ASN A 83 -11.88 -12.68 12.44
CA ASN A 83 -11.20 -12.47 13.72
C ASN A 83 -9.69 -12.72 13.69
N TYR A 84 -9.05 -12.61 12.54
CA TYR A 84 -7.59 -12.64 12.43
C TYR A 84 -6.98 -11.29 12.75
N ILE A 85 -7.72 -10.21 12.51
CA ILE A 85 -7.26 -8.84 12.74
C ILE A 85 -8.22 -8.16 13.71
N ASN A 86 -7.68 -7.54 14.76
CA ASN A 86 -8.44 -6.77 15.70
C ASN A 86 -9.19 -5.64 14.97
N LYS A 87 -10.47 -5.46 15.29
CA LYS A 87 -11.32 -4.49 14.60
C LYS A 87 -10.78 -3.06 14.67
N SER A 88 -10.28 -2.64 15.83
CA SER A 88 -9.75 -1.29 16.00
C SER A 88 -8.52 -1.05 15.11
N ILE A 89 -7.58 -1.99 15.13
CA ILE A 89 -6.37 -1.93 14.31
C ILE A 89 -6.72 -2.01 12.83
N GLY A 90 -7.58 -2.97 12.47
CA GLY A 90 -8.00 -3.15 11.09
C GLY A 90 -8.69 -1.92 10.51
N THR A 91 -9.53 -1.26 11.31
CA THR A 91 -10.20 -0.03 10.89
C THR A 91 -9.18 1.09 10.64
N GLN A 92 -8.17 1.22 11.47
CA GLN A 92 -7.08 2.18 11.26
C GLN A 92 -6.36 1.90 9.93
N TRP A 93 -6.07 0.63 9.67
CA TRP A 93 -5.41 0.23 8.42
C TRP A 93 -6.27 0.51 7.19
N ILE A 94 -7.58 0.22 7.29
CA ILE A 94 -8.51 0.52 6.19
C ILE A 94 -8.50 2.02 5.88
N ASN A 95 -8.59 2.86 6.91
CA ASN A 95 -8.57 4.32 6.74
C ASN A 95 -7.26 4.77 6.12
N GLU A 96 -6.14 4.16 6.51
CA GLU A 96 -4.83 4.49 5.93
C GLU A 96 -4.76 4.09 4.46
N THR A 97 -5.31 2.93 4.07
CA THR A 97 -5.34 2.55 2.64
C THR A 97 -6.13 3.55 1.80
N ILE A 98 -7.22 4.08 2.35
CA ILE A 98 -8.03 5.08 1.68
C ILE A 98 -7.23 6.38 1.49
N GLU A 99 -6.57 6.84 2.56
CA GLU A 99 -5.73 8.04 2.52
C GLU A 99 -4.60 7.90 1.52
N LEU A 100 -3.90 6.77 1.56
CA LEU A 100 -2.80 6.49 0.64
C LEU A 100 -3.26 6.46 -0.81
N SER A 101 -4.44 5.91 -1.07
CA SER A 101 -5.01 5.89 -2.43
C SER A 101 -5.27 7.31 -2.95
N LYS A 102 -5.78 8.20 -2.09
CA LYS A 102 -5.97 9.61 -2.45
C LYS A 102 -4.63 10.31 -2.73
N MET A 103 -3.63 10.03 -1.91
CA MET A 103 -2.29 10.59 -2.10
C MET A 103 -1.66 10.13 -3.42
N LEU A 104 -1.85 8.86 -3.77
CA LEU A 104 -1.35 8.34 -5.05
C LEU A 104 -2.07 8.97 -6.23
N THR A 105 -3.38 9.19 -6.13
CA THR A 105 -4.14 9.88 -7.16
C THR A 105 -3.59 11.30 -7.36
N ALA A 106 -3.34 12.03 -6.27
CA ALA A 106 -2.77 13.38 -6.34
C ALA A 106 -1.38 13.37 -6.97
N LEU A 107 -0.53 12.41 -6.61
CA LEU A 107 0.80 12.28 -7.18
C LEU A 107 0.74 11.97 -8.68
N LYS A 108 -0.18 11.11 -9.09
CA LYS A 108 -0.39 10.80 -10.51
C LYS A 108 -0.76 12.04 -11.31
N VAL A 109 -1.69 12.85 -10.78
CA VAL A 109 -2.10 14.10 -11.42
C VAL A 109 -0.89 15.03 -11.57
N LYS A 110 -0.09 15.17 -10.52
CA LYS A 110 1.11 16.01 -10.56
C LYS A 110 2.09 15.54 -11.64
N ILE A 111 2.37 14.24 -11.70
CA ILE A 111 3.29 13.67 -12.69
C ILE A 111 2.74 13.87 -14.11
N LYS A 112 1.44 13.65 -14.30
CA LYS A 112 0.80 13.73 -15.60
C LYS A 112 0.90 15.13 -16.20
N PHE A 113 0.80 16.17 -15.37
CA PHE A 113 0.78 17.56 -15.83
C PHE A 113 2.09 18.32 -15.63
N ASP A 114 3.10 17.71 -15.03
CA ASP A 114 4.44 18.29 -14.96
C ASP A 114 5.10 18.18 -16.34
N SER A 115 5.78 19.25 -16.75
CA SER A 115 6.51 19.27 -18.02
C SER A 115 7.84 18.51 -17.93
#